data_906f63089e3e4d5795f6e01405de0b54
#
_entry.id   906f63089e3e4d5795f6e01405de0b54
#
_cell.length_a   1.000
_cell.length_b   1.000
_cell.length_c   1.000
_cell.angle_alpha   90.00
_cell.angle_beta   90.00
_cell.angle_gamma   90.00
#
_symmetry.space_group_name_H-M   'P 1'
#
loop_
_entity.id
_entity.type
_entity.pdbx_description
1 polymer ?
#
loop_
_entity_poly.entity_id
_entity_poly.type
_entity_poly.pdbx_seq_one_letter_code
_entity_poly.pdbx_strand_id
1 'polypeptide(L)'
;DYVLQKELRRELSDLNEKLDITFVYVTHSLESALIISDRIFILDESELVQSGTPVEIYQEPKNRFIAEFMGDANIVPLESAAEYGDRVRLSGPDFDGNVELADVHGTPKHLVVRYDSATVGSELDREMGVRGTVFKTLMKGNHALVEVNSVETGEQYFAEVDYRDAQRLEQGDTVYVQWDAADT
;
A
#
# COMPACT_ATOMS: atom_id res chain seq x y z
N ASP A 1 18.43 1.33 -18.72
CA ASP A 1 19.33 2.43 -18.36
C ASP A 1 18.74 3.30 -17.25
N TYR A 2 18.64 2.68 -16.06
CA TYR A 2 18.01 3.24 -14.86
C TYR A 2 18.66 4.57 -14.40
N VAL A 3 19.99 4.65 -14.48
CA VAL A 3 20.73 5.85 -14.03
C VAL A 3 20.39 7.05 -14.90
N LEU A 4 20.35 6.87 -16.22
CA LEU A 4 19.99 7.92 -17.16
C LEU A 4 18.55 8.42 -16.97
N GLN A 5 17.62 7.51 -16.70
CA GLN A 5 16.22 7.88 -16.41
C GLN A 5 16.12 8.71 -15.13
N LYS A 6 16.88 8.36 -14.09
CA LYS A 6 16.91 9.09 -12.82
C LYS A 6 17.48 10.49 -12.98
N GLU A 7 18.56 10.63 -13.74
CA GLU A 7 19.15 11.94 -14.05
C GLU A 7 18.20 12.81 -14.86
N LEU A 8 17.55 12.24 -15.90
CA LEU A 8 16.58 12.96 -16.72
C LEU A 8 15.37 13.46 -15.92
N ARG A 9 14.86 12.65 -15.00
CA ARG A 9 13.76 13.05 -14.12
C ARG A 9 14.15 14.26 -13.27
N ARG A 10 15.35 14.26 -12.70
CA ARG A 10 15.85 15.36 -11.88
C ARG A 10 16.01 16.64 -12.70
N GLU A 11 16.60 16.53 -13.90
CA GLU A 11 16.75 17.69 -14.79
C GLU A 11 15.42 18.27 -15.23
N LEU A 12 14.39 17.44 -15.49
CA LEU A 12 13.04 17.89 -15.82
C LEU A 12 12.39 18.64 -14.66
N SER A 13 12.54 18.13 -13.42
CA SER A 13 12.04 18.81 -12.22
C SER A 13 12.71 20.17 -12.02
N ASP A 14 14.05 20.21 -12.10
CA ASP A 14 14.83 21.45 -11.99
C ASP A 14 14.48 22.47 -13.08
N LEU A 15 14.17 21.99 -14.28
CA LEU A 15 13.78 22.84 -15.40
C LEU A 15 12.39 23.43 -15.22
N ASN A 16 11.46 22.64 -14.68
CA ASN A 16 10.12 23.11 -14.36
C ASN A 16 10.15 24.26 -13.36
N GLU A 17 10.88 24.09 -12.25
CA GLU A 17 11.04 25.12 -11.23
C GLU A 17 11.67 26.42 -11.77
N LYS A 18 12.65 26.29 -12.69
CA LYS A 18 13.37 27.45 -13.24
C LYS A 18 12.59 28.24 -14.28
N LEU A 19 11.72 27.59 -15.04
CA LEU A 19 11.06 28.21 -16.19
C LEU A 19 9.65 28.70 -15.88
N ASP A 20 9.06 28.34 -14.74
CA ASP A 20 7.69 28.67 -14.34
C ASP A 20 6.67 28.35 -15.46
N ILE A 21 6.81 27.17 -16.08
CA ILE A 21 5.95 26.70 -17.15
C ILE A 21 5.25 25.40 -16.76
N THR A 22 4.07 25.19 -17.29
CA THR A 22 3.32 23.95 -17.08
C THR A 22 3.80 22.87 -18.05
N PHE A 23 4.26 21.75 -17.54
CA PHE A 23 4.56 20.55 -18.31
C PHE A 23 3.43 19.53 -18.22
N VAL A 24 3.11 18.90 -19.33
CA VAL A 24 2.27 17.70 -19.35
C VAL A 24 3.15 16.52 -19.71
N TYR A 25 3.32 15.60 -18.74
CA TYR A 25 4.14 14.42 -18.89
C TYR A 25 3.28 13.17 -18.94
N VAL A 26 3.30 12.44 -20.05
CA VAL A 26 2.54 11.20 -20.24
C VAL A 26 3.49 10.01 -20.04
N THR A 27 3.17 9.16 -19.10
CA THR A 27 4.02 8.00 -18.74
C THR A 27 3.17 6.85 -18.23
N HIS A 28 3.70 5.63 -18.34
CA HIS A 28 3.22 4.45 -17.62
C HIS A 28 4.08 4.16 -16.38
N SER A 29 5.14 4.93 -16.15
CA SER A 29 6.01 4.78 -14.98
C SER A 29 5.44 5.56 -13.81
N LEU A 30 4.86 4.83 -12.87
CA LEU A 30 4.37 5.37 -11.62
C LEU A 30 5.44 6.14 -10.85
N GLU A 31 6.63 5.55 -10.69
CA GLU A 31 7.75 6.19 -10.01
C GLU A 31 8.09 7.55 -10.62
N SER A 32 8.05 7.65 -11.96
CA SER A 32 8.28 8.93 -12.63
C SER A 32 7.17 9.93 -12.33
N ALA A 33 5.91 9.50 -12.37
CA ALA A 33 4.77 10.35 -12.06
C ALA A 33 4.83 10.89 -10.62
N LEU A 34 5.11 10.02 -9.64
CA LEU A 34 5.21 10.40 -8.22
C LEU A 34 6.35 11.39 -7.92
N ILE A 35 7.48 11.28 -8.63
CA ILE A 35 8.66 12.11 -8.37
C ILE A 35 8.59 13.48 -9.05
N ILE A 36 8.01 13.55 -10.27
CA ILE A 36 8.12 14.74 -11.11
C ILE A 36 6.88 15.65 -11.00
N SER A 37 5.71 15.07 -10.72
CA SER A 37 4.45 15.78 -10.90
C SER A 37 3.97 16.48 -9.64
N ASP A 38 3.45 17.69 -9.79
CA ASP A 38 2.65 18.37 -8.76
C ASP A 38 1.23 17.81 -8.72
N ARG A 39 0.76 17.29 -9.87
CA ARG A 39 -0.57 16.72 -10.01
C ARG A 39 -0.58 15.56 -11.00
N ILE A 40 -1.25 14.49 -10.62
CA ILE A 40 -1.38 13.26 -11.41
C ILE A 40 -2.82 13.11 -11.88
N PHE A 41 -2.99 12.65 -13.12
CA PHE A 41 -4.25 12.25 -13.72
C PHE A 41 -4.13 10.79 -14.14
N ILE A 42 -4.91 9.92 -13.52
CA ILE A 42 -4.92 8.49 -13.86
C ILE A 42 -6.06 8.23 -14.83
N LEU A 43 -5.69 7.70 -15.99
CA LEU A 43 -6.61 7.32 -17.05
C LEU A 43 -6.65 5.78 -17.14
N ASP A 44 -7.86 5.24 -17.20
CA ASP A 44 -8.13 3.85 -17.49
C ASP A 44 -9.26 3.74 -18.50
N GLU A 45 -9.13 2.87 -19.48
CA GLU A 45 -10.11 2.71 -20.59
C GLU A 45 -10.57 4.03 -21.22
N SER A 46 -9.67 5.02 -21.35
CA SER A 46 -9.91 6.38 -21.87
C SER A 46 -10.79 7.27 -20.96
N GLU A 47 -11.07 6.87 -19.75
CA GLU A 47 -11.76 7.66 -18.75
C GLU A 47 -10.81 8.16 -17.66
N LEU A 48 -11.08 9.35 -17.10
CA LEU A 48 -10.35 9.88 -15.95
C LEU A 48 -10.86 9.20 -14.67
N VAL A 49 -10.04 8.31 -14.09
CA VAL A 49 -10.41 7.55 -12.90
C VAL A 49 -10.17 8.36 -11.62
N GLN A 50 -9.00 8.97 -11.51
CA GLN A 50 -8.65 9.84 -10.37
C GLN A 50 -7.68 10.93 -10.78
N SER A 51 -7.76 12.07 -10.10
CA SER A 51 -6.73 13.11 -10.16
C SER A 51 -6.48 13.70 -8.79
N GLY A 52 -5.21 14.04 -8.51
CA GLY A 52 -4.78 14.61 -7.24
C GLY A 52 -3.29 14.85 -7.21
N THR A 53 -2.77 15.29 -6.07
CA THR A 53 -1.35 15.30 -5.79
C THR A 53 -0.81 13.87 -5.67
N PRO A 54 0.50 13.64 -5.82
CA PRO A 54 1.09 12.32 -5.62
C PRO A 54 0.71 11.68 -4.28
N VAL A 55 0.69 12.47 -3.21
CA VAL A 55 0.34 12.01 -1.85
C VAL A 55 -1.12 11.59 -1.76
N GLU A 56 -2.05 12.41 -2.25
CA GLU A 56 -3.49 12.10 -2.25
C GLU A 56 -3.78 10.80 -3.04
N ILE A 57 -3.17 10.65 -4.21
CA ILE A 57 -3.38 9.45 -5.03
C ILE A 57 -2.84 8.19 -4.35
N TYR A 58 -1.69 8.32 -3.66
CA TYR A 58 -1.04 7.20 -2.98
C TYR A 58 -1.77 6.79 -1.70
N GLN A 59 -2.18 7.76 -0.89
CA GLN A 59 -2.81 7.52 0.40
C GLN A 59 -4.32 7.27 0.31
N GLU A 60 -5.01 7.91 -0.66
CA GLU A 60 -6.46 7.86 -0.80
C GLU A 60 -6.87 7.32 -2.18
N PRO A 61 -6.51 6.09 -2.56
CA PRO A 61 -6.90 5.51 -3.84
C PRO A 61 -8.42 5.31 -3.90
N LYS A 62 -9.08 5.85 -4.92
CA LYS A 62 -10.55 5.80 -5.07
C LYS A 62 -11.10 4.40 -5.32
N ASN A 63 -10.29 3.49 -5.81
CA ASN A 63 -10.71 2.12 -6.08
C ASN A 63 -9.52 1.16 -6.05
N ARG A 64 -9.83 -0.13 -6.09
CA ARG A 64 -8.85 -1.23 -6.09
C ARG A 64 -7.81 -1.10 -7.21
N PHE A 65 -8.25 -0.72 -8.43
CA PHE A 65 -7.35 -0.56 -9.58
C PHE A 65 -6.23 0.45 -9.27
N ILE A 66 -6.60 1.62 -8.70
CA ILE A 66 -5.62 2.64 -8.34
C ILE A 66 -4.72 2.17 -7.20
N ALA A 67 -5.27 1.51 -6.18
CA ALA A 67 -4.49 0.97 -5.08
C ALA A 67 -3.41 0.00 -5.56
N GLU A 68 -3.76 -0.92 -6.45
CA GLU A 68 -2.85 -1.88 -7.08
C GLU A 68 -1.87 -1.19 -8.05
N PHE A 69 -2.37 -0.23 -8.85
CA PHE A 69 -1.55 0.52 -9.79
C PHE A 69 -0.49 1.37 -9.10
N MET A 70 -0.82 1.94 -7.92
CA MET A 70 0.07 2.82 -7.15
C MET A 70 1.17 2.07 -6.38
N GLY A 71 1.27 0.77 -6.54
CA GLY A 71 2.39 -0.03 -6.03
C GLY A 71 2.01 -1.02 -4.94
N ASP A 72 3.04 -1.57 -4.33
CA ASP A 72 3.00 -2.70 -3.42
C ASP A 72 2.01 -2.49 -2.24
N ALA A 73 0.82 -3.12 -2.33
CA ALA A 73 -0.23 -3.04 -1.32
C ALA A 73 -0.97 -4.36 -1.15
N ASN A 74 -1.30 -4.68 0.09
CA ASN A 74 -2.28 -5.71 0.43
C ASN A 74 -3.68 -5.13 0.23
N ILE A 75 -4.51 -5.83 -0.53
CA ILE A 75 -5.92 -5.50 -0.70
C ILE A 75 -6.72 -6.48 0.14
N VAL A 76 -7.07 -6.08 1.34
CA VAL A 76 -7.74 -6.93 2.33
C VAL A 76 -9.24 -6.86 2.12
N PRO A 77 -9.93 -7.96 1.74
CA PRO A 77 -11.36 -7.94 1.49
C PRO A 77 -12.16 -7.76 2.78
N LEU A 78 -13.24 -6.97 2.72
CA LEU A 78 -14.17 -6.74 3.80
C LEU A 78 -15.50 -7.48 3.54
N GLU A 79 -16.00 -8.16 4.57
CA GLU A 79 -17.34 -8.77 4.58
C GLU A 79 -18.36 -7.85 5.22
N SER A 80 -17.96 -7.08 6.23
CA SER A 80 -18.82 -6.12 6.88
C SER A 80 -18.10 -4.87 7.35
N ALA A 81 -18.85 -3.77 7.34
CA ALA A 81 -18.48 -2.51 7.98
C ALA A 81 -19.71 -2.02 8.78
N ALA A 82 -19.59 -1.91 10.08
CA ALA A 82 -20.68 -1.51 10.96
C ALA A 82 -20.24 -0.40 11.91
N GLU A 83 -21.04 0.65 12.01
CA GLU A 83 -20.82 1.72 12.96
C GLU A 83 -20.92 1.21 14.41
N TYR A 84 -19.95 1.55 15.23
CA TYR A 84 -19.86 1.22 16.63
C TYR A 84 -19.37 2.41 17.46
N GLY A 85 -20.29 3.25 17.90
CA GLY A 85 -19.98 4.49 18.61
C GLY A 85 -19.33 5.53 17.69
N ASP A 86 -18.10 5.92 17.99
CA ASP A 86 -17.25 6.83 17.22
C ASP A 86 -16.30 6.10 16.24
N ARG A 87 -16.45 4.78 16.13
CA ARG A 87 -15.63 3.89 15.29
C ARG A 87 -16.46 3.11 14.32
N VAL A 88 -15.82 2.59 13.28
CA VAL A 88 -16.36 1.58 12.39
C VAL A 88 -15.66 0.26 12.69
N ARG A 89 -16.44 -0.76 13.01
CA ARG A 89 -15.93 -2.13 13.08
C ARG A 89 -15.90 -2.69 11.67
N LEU A 90 -14.73 -3.13 11.27
CA LEU A 90 -14.49 -3.79 10.01
C LEU A 90 -14.20 -5.27 10.28
N SER A 91 -14.81 -6.15 9.51
CA SER A 91 -14.47 -7.56 9.52
C SER A 91 -14.35 -8.10 8.11
N GLY A 92 -13.48 -9.06 7.94
CA GLY A 92 -13.24 -9.77 6.70
C GLY A 92 -12.96 -11.24 6.97
N PRO A 93 -12.76 -12.04 5.93
CA PRO A 93 -12.51 -13.46 6.09
C PRO A 93 -11.21 -13.76 6.85
N ASP A 94 -10.27 -12.82 6.86
CA ASP A 94 -8.94 -12.99 7.45
C ASP A 94 -8.70 -12.16 8.70
N PHE A 95 -9.54 -11.15 8.99
CA PHE A 95 -9.29 -10.23 10.11
C PHE A 95 -10.57 -9.66 10.72
N ASP A 96 -10.43 -9.12 11.93
CA ASP A 96 -11.42 -8.31 12.63
C ASP A 96 -10.71 -7.11 13.27
N GLY A 97 -11.27 -5.90 13.11
CA GLY A 97 -10.62 -4.68 13.61
C GLY A 97 -11.57 -3.49 13.68
N ASN A 98 -11.10 -2.42 14.32
CA ASN A 98 -11.86 -1.18 14.45
C ASN A 98 -11.03 -0.01 13.94
N VAL A 99 -11.65 0.85 13.10
CA VAL A 99 -11.06 2.11 12.63
C VAL A 99 -11.90 3.30 13.10
N GLU A 100 -11.34 4.50 13.12
CA GLU A 100 -12.08 5.71 13.44
C GLU A 100 -13.03 6.08 12.29
N LEU A 101 -14.22 6.60 12.62
CA LEU A 101 -15.24 7.00 11.63
C LEU A 101 -14.75 8.06 10.64
N ALA A 102 -13.82 8.92 11.07
CA ALA A 102 -13.26 9.98 10.23
C ALA A 102 -12.48 9.43 9.02
N ASP A 103 -12.00 8.21 9.11
CA ASP A 103 -11.13 7.58 8.10
C ASP A 103 -11.92 6.69 7.12
N VAL A 104 -13.25 6.59 7.31
CA VAL A 104 -14.10 5.72 6.47
C VAL A 104 -15.05 6.54 5.61
N HIS A 105 -14.86 6.48 4.30
CA HIS A 105 -15.74 7.13 3.33
C HIS A 105 -16.63 6.12 2.60
N GLY A 106 -17.95 6.23 2.84
CA GLY A 106 -18.95 5.34 2.23
C GLY A 106 -18.98 3.95 2.86
N THR A 107 -19.29 2.93 2.06
CA THR A 107 -19.26 1.52 2.49
C THR A 107 -18.00 0.86 1.92
N PRO A 108 -16.93 0.72 2.69
CA PRO A 108 -15.68 0.14 2.23
C PRO A 108 -15.88 -1.35 1.90
N LYS A 109 -15.25 -1.79 0.83
CA LYS A 109 -15.23 -3.21 0.41
C LYS A 109 -13.87 -3.86 0.61
N HIS A 110 -12.84 -3.03 0.74
CA HIS A 110 -11.46 -3.46 0.93
C HIS A 110 -10.75 -2.47 1.84
N LEU A 111 -9.78 -2.96 2.59
CA LEU A 111 -8.70 -2.14 3.15
C LEU A 111 -7.50 -2.19 2.22
N VAL A 112 -6.77 -1.09 2.16
CA VAL A 112 -5.50 -0.99 1.44
C VAL A 112 -4.39 -0.80 2.46
N VAL A 113 -3.51 -1.77 2.58
CA VAL A 113 -2.37 -1.73 3.51
C VAL A 113 -1.08 -1.83 2.70
N ARG A 114 -0.28 -0.78 2.71
CA ARG A 114 1.01 -0.79 2.01
C ARG A 114 1.98 -1.78 2.64
N TYR A 115 2.86 -2.38 1.83
CA TYR A 115 3.80 -3.39 2.34
C TYR A 115 4.78 -2.81 3.35
N ASP A 116 5.16 -1.55 3.19
CA ASP A 116 6.05 -0.81 4.09
C ASP A 116 5.37 -0.31 5.37
N SER A 117 4.04 -0.24 5.39
CA SER A 117 3.23 0.06 6.58
C SER A 117 2.90 -1.19 7.38
N ALA A 118 2.95 -2.37 6.75
CA ALA A 118 2.73 -3.64 7.42
C ALA A 118 3.99 -4.15 8.12
N THR A 119 3.82 -4.82 9.25
CA THR A 119 4.88 -5.51 9.99
C THR A 119 4.58 -6.99 10.15
N VAL A 120 5.57 -7.79 10.57
CA VAL A 120 5.41 -9.22 10.84
C VAL A 120 5.83 -9.53 12.27
N GLY A 121 4.96 -10.19 13.03
CA GLY A 121 5.20 -10.60 14.41
C GLY A 121 4.66 -11.99 14.73
N SER A 122 5.21 -12.66 15.75
CA SER A 122 4.70 -13.94 16.25
C SER A 122 3.41 -13.80 17.05
N GLU A 123 3.10 -12.60 17.51
CA GLU A 123 1.89 -12.24 18.25
C GLU A 123 1.24 -11.03 17.57
N LEU A 124 -0.06 -10.82 17.80
CA LEU A 124 -0.77 -9.64 17.29
C LEU A 124 -0.57 -8.48 18.27
N ASP A 125 0.37 -7.60 17.94
CA ASP A 125 0.76 -6.44 18.75
C ASP A 125 0.20 -5.11 18.22
N ARG A 126 -0.44 -5.14 17.04
CA ARG A 126 -1.07 -4.00 16.38
C ARG A 126 -2.60 -4.08 16.47
N GLU A 127 -3.27 -3.02 16.05
CA GLU A 127 -4.74 -2.94 16.09
C GLU A 127 -5.42 -3.96 15.18
N MET A 128 -4.79 -4.29 14.05
CA MET A 128 -5.31 -5.21 13.04
C MET A 128 -4.21 -6.14 12.52
N GLY A 129 -4.60 -7.29 12.01
CA GLY A 129 -3.65 -8.20 11.39
C GLY A 129 -4.29 -9.48 10.87
N VAL A 130 -3.60 -10.09 9.93
CA VAL A 130 -3.92 -11.37 9.31
C VAL A 130 -2.98 -12.44 9.84
N ARG A 131 -3.53 -13.50 10.40
CA ARG A 131 -2.76 -14.67 10.81
C ARG A 131 -2.41 -15.52 9.62
N GLY A 132 -1.13 -15.87 9.49
CA GLY A 132 -0.68 -16.65 8.35
C GLY A 132 0.57 -17.47 8.64
N THR A 133 1.06 -18.11 7.59
CA THR A 133 2.29 -18.92 7.61
C THR A 133 3.28 -18.29 6.63
N VAL A 134 4.52 -18.08 7.09
CA VAL A 134 5.59 -17.55 6.24
C VAL A 134 5.80 -18.49 5.05
N PHE A 135 5.54 -17.99 3.86
CA PHE A 135 5.76 -18.72 2.62
C PHE A 135 7.19 -18.52 2.12
N LYS A 136 7.64 -17.26 2.11
CA LYS A 136 8.95 -16.89 1.57
C LYS A 136 9.41 -15.55 2.11
N THR A 137 10.74 -15.39 2.21
CA THR A 137 11.39 -14.10 2.51
C THR A 137 12.33 -13.73 1.37
N LEU A 138 12.12 -12.57 0.77
CA LEU A 138 12.89 -12.04 -0.35
C LEU A 138 13.72 -10.85 0.09
N MET A 139 15.03 -10.95 -0.02
CA MET A 139 15.94 -9.89 0.35
C MET A 139 15.98 -8.75 -0.68
N LYS A 140 15.77 -7.52 -0.23
CA LYS A 140 15.84 -6.29 -1.01
C LYS A 140 16.90 -5.31 -0.45
N GLY A 141 18.11 -5.78 -0.21
CA GLY A 141 19.17 -4.96 0.40
C GLY A 141 19.06 -4.86 1.92
N ASN A 142 18.72 -3.70 2.46
CA ASN A 142 18.53 -3.48 3.90
C ASN A 142 17.12 -3.81 4.40
N HIS A 143 16.20 -4.09 3.48
CA HIS A 143 14.83 -4.57 3.76
C HIS A 143 14.63 -5.97 3.20
N ALA A 144 13.57 -6.60 3.63
CA ALA A 144 13.09 -7.87 3.10
C ALA A 144 11.58 -7.82 2.90
N LEU A 145 11.12 -8.38 1.79
CA LEU A 145 9.72 -8.65 1.57
C LEU A 145 9.40 -10.03 2.13
N VAL A 146 8.50 -10.09 3.10
CA VAL A 146 7.99 -11.33 3.69
C VAL A 146 6.64 -11.63 3.06
N GLU A 147 6.54 -12.81 2.44
CA GLU A 147 5.31 -13.35 1.86
C GLU A 147 4.68 -14.32 2.87
N VAL A 148 3.42 -14.08 3.22
CA VAL A 148 2.67 -14.85 4.21
C VAL A 148 1.36 -15.33 3.59
N ASN A 149 1.09 -16.63 3.69
CA ASN A 149 -0.21 -17.19 3.29
C ASN A 149 -1.14 -17.19 4.50
N SER A 150 -2.34 -16.58 4.36
CA SER A 150 -3.37 -16.65 5.38
C SER A 150 -3.72 -18.10 5.73
N VAL A 151 -3.91 -18.39 7.01
CA VAL A 151 -4.36 -19.71 7.47
C VAL A 151 -5.85 -19.95 7.23
N GLU A 152 -6.63 -18.87 7.09
CA GLU A 152 -8.08 -18.94 6.90
C GLU A 152 -8.46 -19.08 5.42
N THR A 153 -7.92 -18.20 4.57
CA THR A 153 -8.31 -18.13 3.15
C THR A 153 -7.25 -18.70 2.20
N GLY A 154 -5.98 -18.76 2.62
CA GLY A 154 -4.86 -19.07 1.76
C GLY A 154 -4.40 -17.89 0.88
N GLU A 155 -5.03 -16.72 0.99
CA GLU A 155 -4.61 -15.51 0.29
C GLU A 155 -3.22 -15.08 0.74
N GLN A 156 -2.49 -14.42 -0.18
CA GLN A 156 -1.13 -13.95 0.10
C GLN A 156 -1.14 -12.51 0.60
N TYR A 157 -0.42 -12.30 1.71
CA TYR A 157 -0.16 -11.00 2.29
C TYR A 157 1.34 -10.75 2.37
N PHE A 158 1.71 -9.47 2.31
CA PHE A 158 3.10 -9.06 2.21
C PHE A 158 3.41 -7.98 3.23
N ALA A 159 4.63 -8.01 3.75
CA ALA A 159 5.16 -6.91 4.55
C ALA A 159 6.63 -6.66 4.19
N GLU A 160 6.99 -5.38 4.08
CA GLU A 160 8.38 -4.98 3.91
C GLU A 160 8.97 -4.63 5.28
N VAL A 161 9.88 -5.47 5.78
CA VAL A 161 10.45 -5.36 7.12
C VAL A 161 11.97 -5.16 7.08
N ASP A 162 12.55 -4.68 8.18
CA ASP A 162 14.01 -4.58 8.29
C ASP A 162 14.66 -5.97 8.12
N TYR A 163 15.81 -5.99 7.47
CA TYR A 163 16.56 -7.22 7.24
C TYR A 163 16.80 -8.04 8.51
N ARG A 164 17.07 -7.38 9.64
CA ARG A 164 17.37 -8.06 10.92
C ARG A 164 16.15 -8.78 11.48
N ASP A 165 14.97 -8.23 11.27
CA ASP A 165 13.72 -8.84 11.72
C ASP A 165 13.35 -10.01 10.82
N ALA A 166 13.55 -9.85 9.52
CA ALA A 166 13.35 -10.93 8.54
C ALA A 166 14.26 -12.15 8.79
N GLN A 167 15.47 -11.96 9.30
CA GLN A 167 16.39 -13.07 9.62
C GLN A 167 15.89 -14.00 10.72
N ARG A 168 14.92 -13.58 11.51
CA ARG A 168 14.33 -14.38 12.60
C ARG A 168 13.17 -15.23 12.14
N LEU A 169 12.74 -15.06 10.88
CA LEU A 169 11.60 -15.74 10.31
C LEU A 169 12.07 -16.91 9.45
N GLU A 170 11.51 -18.07 9.68
CA GLU A 170 11.73 -19.28 8.89
C GLU A 170 10.47 -19.61 8.07
N GLN A 171 10.66 -20.24 6.93
CA GLN A 171 9.54 -20.75 6.15
C GLN A 171 8.72 -21.74 6.97
N GLY A 172 7.42 -21.54 7.06
CA GLY A 172 6.51 -22.36 7.85
C GLY A 172 6.18 -21.78 9.23
N ASP A 173 6.86 -20.71 9.66
CA ASP A 173 6.52 -20.03 10.91
C ASP A 173 5.10 -19.47 10.86
N THR A 174 4.37 -19.60 11.97
CA THR A 174 3.08 -18.94 12.14
C THR A 174 3.31 -17.53 12.65
N VAL A 175 2.79 -16.55 11.89
CA VAL A 175 2.98 -15.12 12.15
C VAL A 175 1.68 -14.34 11.92
N TYR A 176 1.72 -13.06 12.29
CA TYR A 176 0.73 -12.07 11.91
C TYR A 176 1.37 -11.04 10.98
N VAL A 177 0.75 -10.79 9.82
CA VAL A 177 0.96 -9.57 9.05
C VAL A 177 0.03 -8.54 9.66
N GLN A 178 0.56 -7.47 10.24
CA GLN A 178 -0.19 -6.58 11.11
C GLN A 178 0.12 -5.11 10.87
N TRP A 179 -0.87 -4.25 11.18
CA TRP A 179 -0.83 -2.82 10.95
C TRP A 179 -1.73 -2.07 11.93
N ASP A 180 -1.57 -0.76 12.04
CA ASP A 180 -2.46 0.10 12.79
C ASP A 180 -3.54 0.72 11.88
N ALA A 181 -4.65 1.18 12.45
CA ALA A 181 -5.75 1.76 11.67
C ALA A 181 -5.33 3.00 10.86
N ALA A 182 -4.33 3.74 11.35
CA ALA A 182 -3.79 4.90 10.66
C ALA A 182 -2.99 4.55 9.38
N ASP A 183 -2.71 3.27 9.16
CA ASP A 183 -1.94 2.76 8.00
C ASP A 183 -2.84 2.28 6.84
N THR A 184 -4.17 2.51 6.94
CA THR A 184 -5.18 2.00 5.99
C THR A 184 -5.91 3.10 5.23
#